data_109141f137ff553a45176a339f7e0247
#
_entry.id   109141f137ff553a45176a339f7e0247
#
_cell.length_a   1.000
_cell.length_b   1.000
_cell.length_c   1.000
_cell.angle_alpha   90.00
_cell.angle_beta   90.00
_cell.angle_gamma   90.00
#
_symmetry.space_group_name_H-M   'P 1'
#
loop_
_entity.id
_entity.type
_entity.pdbx_description
1 polymer ?
#
loop_
_entity_poly.entity_id
_entity_poly.type
_entity_poly.pdbx_seq_one_letter_code
_entity_poly.pdbx_strand_id
1 'polypeptide(L)'
;GGYDAVRRFARSWSQSRGAVTAEAYVPLYYAPGEAYQFDWSHDQLEIGGLPMAVKVSHMRLCHSRFLFCQGFPRETMEMVFEAHSSAFDFIGGACGHGIYDNMTTAVSKVLRGKLRELNPRFEELCAHYLVEPIMCTPAAGWEKGQVENSVGLMRKRFLAGRTKFASIEELNEYLLERAVGWAKTQKHPELREKTVWE
;
A
#
# COMPACT_ATOMS: atom_id res chain seq x y z
N GLY A 1 -11.93 32.54 -33.60
CA GLY A 1 -11.88 32.40 -32.14
C GLY A 1 -10.58 31.74 -31.74
N GLY A 2 -9.68 32.52 -31.11
CA GLY A 2 -8.37 31.98 -30.74
C GLY A 2 -8.43 31.06 -29.51
N TYR A 3 -7.41 30.26 -29.29
CA TYR A 3 -7.22 29.34 -28.17
C TYR A 3 -7.53 30.00 -26.80
N ASP A 4 -7.16 31.27 -26.60
CA ASP A 4 -7.42 32.01 -25.38
C ASP A 4 -8.92 32.33 -25.13
N ALA A 5 -9.71 32.40 -26.17
CA ALA A 5 -11.17 32.57 -26.04
C ALA A 5 -11.83 31.29 -25.54
N VAL A 6 -11.39 30.14 -26.07
CA VAL A 6 -11.85 28.81 -25.65
C VAL A 6 -11.41 28.52 -24.19
N ARG A 7 -10.18 28.87 -23.85
CA ARG A 7 -9.66 28.72 -22.47
C ARG A 7 -10.39 29.60 -21.46
N ARG A 8 -10.71 30.84 -21.81
CA ARG A 8 -11.53 31.74 -20.94
C ARG A 8 -12.96 31.21 -20.81
N PHE A 9 -13.56 30.75 -21.90
CA PHE A 9 -14.90 30.18 -21.85
C PHE A 9 -14.94 28.92 -20.99
N ALA A 10 -13.98 28.00 -21.15
CA ALA A 10 -13.88 26.80 -20.32
C ALA A 10 -13.71 27.12 -18.82
N ARG A 11 -12.91 28.15 -18.47
CA ARG A 11 -12.77 28.63 -17.10
C ARG A 11 -14.06 29.22 -16.54
N SER A 12 -14.73 30.11 -17.31
CA SER A 12 -15.99 30.70 -16.86
C SER A 12 -17.10 29.66 -16.76
N TRP A 13 -17.12 28.70 -17.64
CA TRP A 13 -18.09 27.61 -17.63
C TRP A 13 -17.89 26.65 -16.45
N SER A 14 -16.64 26.34 -16.08
CA SER A 14 -16.35 25.54 -14.88
C SER A 14 -16.68 26.32 -13.58
N GLN A 15 -16.53 27.65 -13.57
CA GLN A 15 -16.90 28.50 -12.43
C GLN A 15 -18.42 28.71 -12.31
N SER A 16 -19.15 28.78 -13.43
CA SER A 16 -20.60 28.96 -13.44
C SER A 16 -21.40 27.73 -13.07
N ARG A 17 -20.80 26.53 -13.09
CA ARG A 17 -21.45 25.29 -12.70
C ARG A 17 -21.53 25.04 -11.20
N GLY A 18 -21.24 26.03 -10.39
CA GLY A 18 -21.20 25.86 -8.93
C GLY A 18 -20.12 24.85 -8.53
N ALA A 19 -19.53 25.01 -7.38
CA ALA A 19 -18.57 24.04 -6.86
C ALA A 19 -19.07 22.63 -7.15
N VAL A 20 -18.30 21.87 -7.93
CA VAL A 20 -18.48 20.42 -8.02
C VAL A 20 -18.66 19.99 -6.59
N THR A 21 -19.83 19.47 -6.25
CA THR A 21 -20.09 18.92 -4.92
C THR A 21 -18.88 18.12 -4.57
N ALA A 22 -18.21 18.50 -3.47
CA ALA A 22 -17.08 17.72 -2.97
C ALA A 22 -17.52 16.27 -3.05
N GLU A 23 -16.81 15.45 -3.82
CA GLU A 23 -17.13 14.04 -3.93
C GLU A 23 -17.27 13.55 -2.50
N ALA A 24 -18.48 13.09 -2.14
CA ALA A 24 -18.74 12.67 -0.79
C ALA A 24 -17.78 11.53 -0.52
N TYR A 25 -16.72 11.79 0.24
CA TYR A 25 -15.79 10.76 0.68
C TYR A 25 -16.57 9.85 1.61
N VAL A 26 -17.00 8.72 1.10
CA VAL A 26 -17.58 7.64 1.90
C VAL A 26 -16.40 6.89 2.52
N PRO A 27 -16.16 6.99 3.83
CA PRO A 27 -15.10 6.22 4.47
C PRO A 27 -15.36 4.75 4.24
N LEU A 28 -14.43 4.04 3.62
CA LEU A 28 -14.50 2.60 3.49
C LEU A 28 -14.29 1.98 4.88
N TYR A 29 -15.31 1.33 5.36
CA TYR A 29 -15.30 0.57 6.60
C TYR A 29 -14.95 -0.89 6.28
N TYR A 30 -14.04 -1.47 7.04
CA TYR A 30 -13.65 -2.87 6.93
C TYR A 30 -13.76 -3.55 8.29
N ALA A 31 -14.36 -4.72 8.36
CA ALA A 31 -14.38 -5.54 9.55
C ALA A 31 -12.95 -6.08 9.89
N PRO A 32 -12.70 -6.47 11.15
CA PRO A 32 -11.46 -7.16 11.51
C PRO A 32 -11.23 -8.39 10.62
N GLY A 33 -10.03 -8.54 10.06
CA GLY A 33 -9.68 -9.66 9.19
C GLY A 33 -10.30 -9.63 7.79
N GLU A 34 -11.05 -8.58 7.43
CA GLU A 34 -11.72 -8.50 6.12
C GLU A 34 -10.74 -8.26 5.00
N ALA A 35 -9.88 -7.24 5.11
CA ALA A 35 -8.99 -6.86 4.02
C ALA A 35 -7.65 -6.29 4.47
N TYR A 36 -6.66 -6.44 3.62
CA TYR A 36 -5.40 -5.70 3.66
C TYR A 36 -5.13 -5.03 2.32
N GLN A 37 -4.27 -4.03 2.32
CA GLN A 37 -3.70 -3.41 1.12
C GLN A 37 -2.22 -3.76 1.03
N PHE A 38 -1.77 -4.07 -0.20
CA PHE A 38 -0.38 -4.39 -0.49
C PHE A 38 0.16 -3.47 -1.59
N ASP A 39 1.36 -2.95 -1.37
CA ASP A 39 2.06 -2.09 -2.34
C ASP A 39 3.58 -2.20 -2.18
N TRP A 40 4.31 -1.73 -3.19
CA TRP A 40 5.75 -1.61 -3.19
C TRP A 40 6.19 -0.14 -3.18
N SER A 41 7.26 0.16 -2.43
CA SER A 41 8.01 1.40 -2.61
C SER A 41 9.45 1.13 -2.98
N HIS A 42 10.12 2.18 -3.47
CA HIS A 42 11.54 2.14 -3.83
C HIS A 42 12.25 3.21 -3.02
N ASP A 43 13.22 2.79 -2.22
CA ASP A 43 13.95 3.68 -1.33
C ASP A 43 15.47 3.52 -1.53
N GLN A 44 16.18 4.65 -1.60
CA GLN A 44 17.65 4.65 -1.70
C GLN A 44 18.23 4.59 -0.29
N LEU A 45 18.85 3.48 0.05
CA LEU A 45 19.48 3.23 1.35
C LEU A 45 20.95 2.84 1.18
N GLU A 46 21.72 2.92 2.25
CA GLU A 46 23.08 2.38 2.32
C GLU A 46 23.03 1.04 3.04
N ILE A 47 23.37 -0.03 2.35
CA ILE A 47 23.37 -1.40 2.89
C ILE A 47 24.81 -1.94 2.81
N GLY A 48 25.37 -2.34 3.95
CA GLY A 48 26.75 -2.83 4.01
C GLY A 48 27.78 -1.80 3.53
N GLY A 49 27.49 -0.51 3.70
CA GLY A 49 28.36 0.59 3.27
C GLY A 49 28.23 0.96 1.78
N LEU A 50 27.29 0.31 1.03
CA LEU A 50 27.09 0.59 -0.40
C LEU A 50 25.68 1.16 -0.65
N PRO A 51 25.53 2.15 -1.54
CA PRO A 51 24.23 2.64 -1.95
C PRO A 51 23.44 1.52 -2.66
N MET A 52 22.21 1.29 -2.23
CA MET A 52 21.31 0.27 -2.79
C MET A 52 19.88 0.82 -2.98
N ALA A 53 19.28 0.52 -4.12
CA ALA A 53 17.85 0.74 -4.35
C ALA A 53 17.08 -0.44 -3.72
N VAL A 54 16.60 -0.25 -2.51
CA VAL A 54 15.81 -1.26 -1.77
C VAL A 54 14.35 -1.18 -2.19
N LYS A 55 13.74 -2.33 -2.43
CA LYS A 55 12.29 -2.46 -2.60
C LYS A 55 11.67 -2.75 -1.23
N VAL A 56 10.69 -1.97 -0.83
CA VAL A 56 10.01 -2.19 0.44
C VAL A 56 8.56 -2.58 0.15
N SER A 57 8.18 -3.76 0.63
CA SER A 57 6.78 -4.19 0.63
C SER A 57 6.04 -3.53 1.78
N HIS A 58 4.80 -3.16 1.55
CA HIS A 58 3.89 -2.57 2.51
C HIS A 58 2.63 -3.41 2.57
N MET A 59 2.37 -4.07 3.68
CA MET A 59 1.09 -4.71 3.95
C MET A 59 0.37 -3.94 5.04
N ARG A 60 -0.76 -3.33 4.73
CA ARG A 60 -1.55 -2.53 5.65
C ARG A 60 -2.90 -3.15 5.89
N LEU A 61 -3.21 -3.48 7.13
CA LEU A 61 -4.55 -3.94 7.51
C LEU A 61 -5.57 -2.81 7.34
N CYS A 62 -6.69 -3.09 6.67
CA CYS A 62 -7.69 -2.07 6.37
C CYS A 62 -8.50 -1.65 7.60
N HIS A 63 -8.71 -2.53 8.58
CA HIS A 63 -9.41 -2.21 9.81
C HIS A 63 -8.55 -1.42 10.79
N SER A 64 -7.49 -2.02 11.33
CA SER A 64 -6.65 -1.40 12.37
C SER A 64 -5.67 -0.34 11.84
N ARG A 65 -5.37 -0.35 10.56
CA ARG A 65 -4.31 0.45 9.91
C ARG A 65 -2.89 0.02 10.29
N PHE A 66 -2.73 -1.13 10.94
CA PHE A 66 -1.40 -1.69 11.19
C PHE A 66 -0.63 -1.84 9.87
N LEU A 67 0.63 -1.45 9.88
CA LEU A 67 1.50 -1.48 8.71
C LEU A 67 2.68 -2.40 8.97
N PHE A 68 2.73 -3.52 8.25
CA PHE A 68 3.90 -4.37 8.15
C PHE A 68 4.74 -3.95 6.94
N CYS A 69 6.06 -3.81 7.12
CA CYS A 69 6.99 -3.44 6.05
C CYS A 69 8.18 -4.39 6.07
N GLN A 70 8.63 -4.79 4.87
CA GLN A 70 9.82 -5.62 4.69
C GLN A 70 10.61 -5.17 3.47
N GLY A 71 11.92 -5.00 3.61
CA GLY A 71 12.85 -4.61 2.56
C GLY A 71 13.41 -5.81 1.80
N PHE A 72 13.60 -5.63 0.50
CA PHE A 72 14.11 -6.64 -0.42
C PHE A 72 15.10 -6.01 -1.41
N PRO A 73 16.08 -6.76 -1.92
CA PRO A 73 17.00 -6.25 -2.94
C PRO A 73 16.33 -6.07 -4.32
N ARG A 74 15.21 -6.72 -4.57
CA ARG A 74 14.47 -6.71 -5.85
C ARG A 74 12.97 -6.84 -5.61
N GLU A 75 12.21 -6.80 -6.73
CA GLU A 75 10.78 -7.11 -6.78
C GLU A 75 10.58 -8.28 -7.73
N THR A 76 10.58 -9.50 -7.18
CA THR A 76 10.32 -10.75 -7.93
C THR A 76 9.12 -11.44 -7.32
N MET A 77 8.58 -12.45 -7.99
CA MET A 77 7.45 -13.23 -7.47
C MET A 77 7.81 -13.95 -6.16
N GLU A 78 9.04 -14.45 -6.03
CA GLU A 78 9.54 -15.08 -4.81
C GLU A 78 9.51 -14.09 -3.64
N MET A 79 9.88 -12.83 -3.87
CA MET A 79 9.84 -11.78 -2.85
C MET A 79 8.40 -11.35 -2.53
N VAL A 80 7.48 -11.40 -3.50
CA VAL A 80 6.04 -11.24 -3.21
C VAL A 80 5.56 -12.35 -2.27
N PHE A 81 5.95 -13.60 -2.52
CA PHE A 81 5.59 -14.74 -1.67
C PHE A 81 6.15 -14.58 -0.25
N GLU A 82 7.43 -14.26 -0.15
CA GLU A 82 8.09 -14.04 1.15
C GLU A 82 7.46 -12.88 1.92
N ALA A 83 7.15 -11.76 1.25
CA ALA A 83 6.51 -10.61 1.88
C ALA A 83 5.13 -10.96 2.46
N HIS A 84 4.33 -11.76 1.75
CA HIS A 84 3.02 -12.19 2.23
C HIS A 84 3.15 -13.19 3.37
N SER A 85 3.99 -14.22 3.20
CA SER A 85 4.26 -15.23 4.23
C SER A 85 4.70 -14.58 5.54
N SER A 86 5.74 -13.74 5.48
CA SER A 86 6.28 -13.06 6.66
C SER A 86 5.24 -12.17 7.35
N ALA A 87 4.43 -11.45 6.55
CA ALA A 87 3.38 -10.60 7.10
C ALA A 87 2.28 -11.41 7.77
N PHE A 88 1.79 -12.48 7.13
CA PHE A 88 0.74 -13.34 7.67
C PHE A 88 1.20 -14.11 8.92
N ASP A 89 2.44 -14.59 8.93
CA ASP A 89 3.04 -15.22 10.10
C ASP A 89 3.11 -14.26 11.28
N PHE A 90 3.55 -13.02 11.02
CA PHE A 90 3.63 -11.99 12.05
C PHE A 90 2.25 -11.57 12.59
N ILE A 91 1.25 -11.41 11.72
CA ILE A 91 -0.11 -11.00 12.08
C ILE A 91 -0.89 -12.17 12.71
N GLY A 92 -0.47 -13.41 12.47
CA GLY A 92 -1.13 -14.63 12.95
C GLY A 92 -2.25 -15.12 12.03
N GLY A 93 -2.26 -14.71 10.75
CA GLY A 93 -3.23 -15.15 9.75
C GLY A 93 -3.36 -14.20 8.57
N ALA A 94 -4.11 -14.61 7.56
CA ALA A 94 -4.43 -13.81 6.37
C ALA A 94 -5.84 -13.20 6.50
N CYS A 95 -6.07 -12.05 5.83
CA CYS A 95 -7.41 -11.50 5.65
C CYS A 95 -8.11 -12.17 4.47
N GLY A 96 -9.45 -12.06 4.41
CA GLY A 96 -10.24 -12.62 3.31
C GLY A 96 -9.97 -11.95 1.95
N HIS A 97 -9.60 -10.67 1.93
CA HIS A 97 -9.34 -9.92 0.71
C HIS A 97 -7.96 -9.26 0.74
N GLY A 98 -7.26 -9.32 -0.39
CA GLY A 98 -6.01 -8.58 -0.64
C GLY A 98 -6.25 -7.50 -1.71
N ILE A 99 -6.05 -6.24 -1.38
CA ILE A 99 -6.21 -5.10 -2.29
C ILE A 99 -4.83 -4.73 -2.84
N TYR A 100 -4.69 -4.81 -4.17
CA TYR A 100 -3.41 -4.59 -4.85
C TYR A 100 -3.52 -3.44 -5.85
N ASP A 101 -2.53 -2.56 -5.86
CA ASP A 101 -2.34 -1.68 -7.01
C ASP A 101 -1.74 -2.50 -8.18
N ASN A 102 -1.69 -1.92 -9.38
CA ASN A 102 -1.22 -2.56 -10.61
C ASN A 102 0.25 -3.04 -10.49
N MET A 103 0.49 -4.07 -9.65
CA MET A 103 1.80 -4.71 -9.53
C MET A 103 2.12 -5.47 -10.81
N THR A 104 3.24 -5.17 -11.42
CA THR A 104 3.73 -5.88 -12.63
C THR A 104 4.00 -7.37 -12.36
N THR A 105 4.31 -7.74 -11.12
CA THR A 105 4.49 -9.12 -10.68
C THR A 105 3.17 -9.89 -10.53
N ALA A 106 2.08 -9.22 -10.15
CA ALA A 106 0.78 -9.86 -9.95
C ALA A 106 -0.06 -9.92 -11.24
N VAL A 107 0.18 -9.03 -12.21
CA VAL A 107 -0.63 -8.90 -13.43
C VAL A 107 0.19 -9.30 -14.65
N SER A 108 -0.19 -10.40 -15.31
CA SER A 108 0.43 -10.86 -16.56
C SER A 108 0.02 -9.98 -17.74
N LYS A 109 -1.25 -9.51 -17.75
CA LYS A 109 -1.79 -8.73 -18.86
C LYS A 109 -2.93 -7.81 -18.43
N VAL A 110 -2.85 -6.56 -18.81
CA VAL A 110 -3.94 -5.60 -18.65
C VAL A 110 -4.85 -5.69 -19.86
N LEU A 111 -6.10 -6.13 -19.65
CA LEU A 111 -7.13 -6.19 -20.67
C LEU A 111 -7.97 -4.90 -20.70
N ARG A 112 -8.96 -4.80 -21.60
CA ARG A 112 -9.83 -3.62 -21.64
C ARG A 112 -10.71 -3.52 -20.38
N GLY A 113 -10.82 -2.33 -19.81
CA GLY A 113 -11.63 -2.07 -18.61
C GLY A 113 -11.02 -2.60 -17.32
N LYS A 114 -11.82 -3.26 -16.49
CA LYS A 114 -11.42 -3.82 -15.19
C LYS A 114 -10.81 -5.23 -15.28
N LEU A 115 -10.86 -5.85 -16.46
CA LEU A 115 -10.37 -7.22 -16.63
C LEU A 115 -8.84 -7.26 -16.58
N ARG A 116 -8.32 -8.14 -15.76
CA ARG A 116 -6.90 -8.43 -15.57
C ARG A 116 -6.69 -9.93 -15.74
N GLU A 117 -5.59 -10.28 -16.37
CA GLU A 117 -5.08 -11.64 -16.36
C GLU A 117 -4.00 -11.68 -15.28
N LEU A 118 -4.24 -12.39 -14.19
CA LEU A 118 -3.31 -12.50 -13.08
C LEU A 118 -2.18 -13.46 -13.45
N ASN A 119 -1.05 -13.29 -12.81
CA ASN A 119 0.03 -14.24 -12.90
C ASN A 119 -0.39 -15.54 -12.20
N PRO A 120 -0.32 -16.72 -12.85
CA PRO A 120 -0.76 -17.98 -12.24
C PRO A 120 -0.11 -18.27 -10.90
N ARG A 121 1.18 -17.96 -10.73
CA ARG A 121 1.88 -18.13 -9.44
C ARG A 121 1.33 -17.19 -8.36
N PHE A 122 0.86 -16.01 -8.73
CA PHE A 122 0.21 -15.10 -7.80
C PHE A 122 -1.19 -15.62 -7.41
N GLU A 123 -1.93 -16.21 -8.36
CA GLU A 123 -3.20 -16.89 -8.07
C GLU A 123 -3.02 -18.09 -7.13
N GLU A 124 -1.95 -18.86 -7.32
CA GLU A 124 -1.57 -19.96 -6.41
C GLU A 124 -1.28 -19.47 -4.98
N LEU A 125 -0.56 -18.35 -4.84
CA LEU A 125 -0.33 -17.72 -3.54
C LEU A 125 -1.65 -17.34 -2.87
N CYS A 126 -2.52 -16.64 -3.60
CA CYS A 126 -3.82 -16.22 -3.09
C CYS A 126 -4.70 -17.41 -2.69
N ALA A 127 -4.72 -18.45 -3.51
CA ALA A 127 -5.45 -19.68 -3.23
C ALA A 127 -4.91 -20.41 -1.99
N HIS A 128 -3.58 -20.44 -1.82
CA HIS A 128 -2.94 -21.08 -0.66
C HIS A 128 -3.38 -20.44 0.67
N TYR A 129 -3.47 -19.12 0.70
CA TYR A 129 -3.89 -18.38 1.90
C TYR A 129 -5.39 -18.09 1.96
N LEU A 130 -6.18 -18.58 1.00
CA LEU A 130 -7.62 -18.32 0.85
C LEU A 130 -7.95 -16.83 0.77
N VAL A 131 -7.10 -16.05 0.12
CA VAL A 131 -7.24 -14.62 -0.11
C VAL A 131 -7.88 -14.37 -1.47
N GLU A 132 -8.94 -13.58 -1.51
CA GLU A 132 -9.49 -13.06 -2.77
C GLU A 132 -8.73 -11.79 -3.21
N PRO A 133 -8.01 -11.81 -4.35
CA PRO A 133 -7.28 -10.64 -4.82
C PRO A 133 -8.21 -9.61 -5.48
N ILE A 134 -8.16 -8.36 -5.01
CA ILE A 134 -8.89 -7.22 -5.55
C ILE A 134 -7.89 -6.26 -6.18
N MET A 135 -7.96 -6.10 -7.51
CA MET A 135 -7.10 -5.17 -8.23
C MET A 135 -7.73 -3.77 -8.27
N CYS A 136 -6.98 -2.74 -7.83
CA CYS A 136 -7.42 -1.36 -7.90
C CYS A 136 -7.69 -0.93 -9.35
N THR A 137 -8.72 -0.10 -9.52
CA THR A 137 -9.02 0.51 -10.82
C THR A 137 -7.97 1.56 -11.16
N PRO A 138 -7.39 1.58 -12.37
CA PRO A 138 -6.50 2.65 -12.78
C PRO A 138 -7.16 4.02 -12.61
N ALA A 139 -6.43 4.97 -12.03
CA ALA A 139 -6.88 6.34 -11.77
C ALA A 139 -8.02 6.54 -10.74
N ALA A 140 -8.44 5.51 -10.02
CA ALA A 140 -9.37 5.66 -8.89
C ALA A 140 -8.62 6.13 -7.63
N GLY A 141 -8.29 7.41 -7.55
CA GLY A 141 -7.52 8.02 -6.44
C GLY A 141 -8.18 7.83 -5.07
N TRP A 142 -9.50 7.66 -5.02
CA TRP A 142 -10.25 7.38 -3.78
C TRP A 142 -10.02 5.95 -3.24
N GLU A 143 -9.72 4.97 -4.11
CA GLU A 143 -9.30 3.63 -3.70
C GLU A 143 -7.86 3.64 -3.15
N LYS A 144 -7.03 4.60 -3.60
CA LYS A 144 -5.60 4.73 -3.26
C LYS A 144 -5.30 5.52 -2.00
N GLY A 145 -6.22 6.33 -1.50
CA GLY A 145 -5.94 7.28 -0.42
C GLY A 145 -5.37 6.67 0.87
N GLN A 146 -5.53 5.37 1.07
CA GLN A 146 -4.96 4.64 2.21
C GLN A 146 -3.54 4.10 1.92
N VAL A 147 -3.23 3.72 0.66
CA VAL A 147 -1.94 3.14 0.27
C VAL A 147 -0.86 4.22 0.19
N GLU A 148 -1.13 5.36 -0.44
CA GLU A 148 -0.18 6.49 -0.52
C GLU A 148 0.24 6.98 0.88
N ASN A 149 -0.68 6.91 1.86
CA ASN A 149 -0.38 7.18 3.26
C ASN A 149 0.60 6.17 3.89
N SER A 150 0.64 4.92 3.43
CA SER A 150 1.51 3.87 3.99
C SER A 150 2.97 4.10 3.66
N VAL A 151 3.28 4.38 2.38
CA VAL A 151 4.63 4.72 1.92
C VAL A 151 5.12 6.01 2.59
N GLY A 152 4.25 7.02 2.67
CA GLY A 152 4.55 8.29 3.35
C GLY A 152 4.81 8.11 4.85
N LEU A 153 4.04 7.25 5.52
CA LEU A 153 4.24 6.91 6.93
C LEU A 153 5.59 6.24 7.14
N MET A 154 5.90 5.20 6.37
CA MET A 154 7.16 4.46 6.46
C MET A 154 8.36 5.41 6.29
N ARG A 155 8.38 6.21 5.22
CA ARG A 155 9.48 7.15 4.96
C ARG A 155 9.64 8.20 6.06
N LYS A 156 8.53 8.82 6.49
CA LYS A 156 8.56 9.93 7.45
C LYS A 156 8.72 9.47 8.91
N ARG A 157 8.28 8.28 9.25
CA ARG A 157 8.25 7.80 10.64
C ARG A 157 9.23 6.68 10.91
N PHE A 158 9.43 5.75 9.96
CA PHE A 158 10.30 4.61 10.18
C PHE A 158 11.72 4.88 9.69
N LEU A 159 11.88 5.40 8.47
CA LEU A 159 13.21 5.69 7.92
C LEU A 159 13.74 7.09 8.25
N ALA A 160 12.92 7.96 8.88
CA ALA A 160 13.40 9.29 9.26
C ALA A 160 14.58 9.19 10.24
N GLY A 161 15.72 9.73 9.83
CA GLY A 161 16.95 9.77 10.64
C GLY A 161 17.84 8.53 10.55
N ARG A 162 17.42 7.45 9.89
CA ARG A 162 18.27 6.28 9.65
C ARG A 162 18.10 5.73 8.24
N THR A 163 19.16 5.83 7.44
CA THR A 163 19.20 5.35 6.05
C THR A 163 20.37 4.39 5.80
N LYS A 164 21.10 4.01 6.85
CA LYS A 164 22.27 3.13 6.78
C LYS A 164 22.08 1.89 7.64
N PHE A 165 22.30 0.73 7.06
CA PHE A 165 22.12 -0.59 7.68
C PHE A 165 23.26 -1.50 7.25
N ALA A 166 23.67 -2.42 8.12
CA ALA A 166 24.72 -3.38 7.80
C ALA A 166 24.23 -4.43 6.80
N SER A 167 22.94 -4.80 6.85
CA SER A 167 22.33 -5.77 5.94
C SER A 167 20.84 -5.49 5.74
N ILE A 168 20.21 -6.23 4.81
CA ILE A 168 18.75 -6.21 4.61
C ILE A 168 18.02 -6.78 5.84
N GLU A 169 18.58 -7.76 6.50
CA GLU A 169 18.05 -8.37 7.72
C GLU A 169 17.95 -7.31 8.83
N GLU A 170 19.02 -6.54 9.07
CA GLU A 170 19.02 -5.44 10.04
C GLU A 170 17.99 -4.36 9.70
N LEU A 171 17.83 -4.04 8.41
CA LEU A 171 16.77 -3.14 7.96
C LEU A 171 15.40 -3.71 8.32
N ASN A 172 15.17 -5.00 8.09
CA ASN A 172 13.88 -5.64 8.34
C ASN A 172 13.53 -5.71 9.82
N GLU A 173 14.49 -6.04 10.68
CA GLU A 173 14.34 -5.98 12.14
C GLU A 173 13.99 -4.57 12.58
N TYR A 174 14.71 -3.58 12.08
CA TYR A 174 14.45 -2.18 12.38
C TYR A 174 13.06 -1.72 11.92
N LEU A 175 12.64 -2.06 10.70
CA LEU A 175 11.31 -1.69 10.19
C LEU A 175 10.20 -2.30 11.04
N LEU A 176 10.35 -3.56 11.45
CA LEU A 176 9.39 -4.24 12.29
C LEU A 176 9.30 -3.61 13.69
N GLU A 177 10.44 -3.31 14.31
CA GLU A 177 10.49 -2.61 15.60
C GLU A 177 9.78 -1.26 15.54
N ARG A 178 10.04 -0.49 14.47
CA ARG A 178 9.40 0.83 14.24
C ARG A 178 7.89 0.71 14.01
N ALA A 179 7.45 -0.30 13.25
CA ALA A 179 6.05 -0.56 12.98
C ALA A 179 5.29 -0.91 14.27
N VAL A 180 5.84 -1.82 15.07
CA VAL A 180 5.27 -2.21 16.38
C VAL A 180 5.26 -1.04 17.36
N GLY A 181 6.37 -0.31 17.47
CA GLY A 181 6.46 0.87 18.33
C GLY A 181 5.45 1.95 17.94
N TRP A 182 5.28 2.20 16.65
CA TRP A 182 4.26 3.11 16.15
C TRP A 182 2.84 2.61 16.48
N ALA A 183 2.54 1.34 16.22
CA ALA A 183 1.22 0.76 16.45
C ALA A 183 0.79 0.83 17.94
N LYS A 184 1.73 0.64 18.86
CA LYS A 184 1.49 0.75 20.32
C LYS A 184 1.18 2.18 20.78
N THR A 185 1.56 3.20 20.01
CA THR A 185 1.34 4.61 20.37
C THR A 185 0.20 5.27 19.62
N GLN A 186 -0.24 4.69 18.50
CA GLN A 186 -1.33 5.26 17.71
C GLN A 186 -2.68 4.74 18.18
N LYS A 187 -3.66 5.65 18.27
CA LYS A 187 -5.05 5.27 18.51
C LYS A 187 -5.63 4.51 17.32
N HIS A 188 -6.39 3.48 17.61
CA HIS A 188 -7.15 2.76 16.60
C HIS A 188 -8.16 3.70 15.93
N PRO A 189 -8.30 3.69 14.58
CA PRO A 189 -9.14 4.68 13.88
C PRO A 189 -10.62 4.59 14.24
N GLU A 190 -11.10 3.41 14.62
CA GLU A 190 -12.50 3.14 14.92
C GLU A 190 -12.72 2.89 16.42
N LEU A 191 -11.85 2.11 17.06
CA LEU A 191 -11.91 1.76 18.47
C LEU A 191 -11.03 2.70 19.29
N ARG A 192 -11.49 3.92 19.52
CA ARG A 192 -10.69 5.03 20.09
C ARG A 192 -10.08 4.75 21.46
N GLU A 193 -10.64 3.79 22.21
CA GLU A 193 -10.12 3.33 23.49
C GLU A 193 -8.86 2.47 23.34
N LYS A 194 -8.64 1.90 22.16
CA LYS A 194 -7.55 0.99 21.85
C LYS A 194 -6.46 1.66 21.04
N THR A 195 -5.29 1.04 21.02
CA THR A 195 -4.22 1.34 20.09
C THR A 195 -4.37 0.50 18.81
N VAL A 196 -3.61 0.85 17.77
CA VAL A 196 -3.53 0.04 16.53
C VAL A 196 -3.01 -1.38 16.82
N TRP A 197 -2.23 -1.54 17.90
CA TRP A 197 -1.64 -2.81 18.31
C TRP A 197 -2.64 -3.74 19.03
N GLU A 198 -3.58 -3.19 19.79
CA GLU A 198 -4.62 -3.92 20.54
C GLU A 198 -5.81 -4.32 19.64
#